data_4268cc2746f37cbf942b1b2f8f944388
#
_entry.id   4268cc2746f37cbf942b1b2f8f944388
#
_cell.length_a   1.000
_cell.length_b   1.000
_cell.length_c   1.000
_cell.angle_alpha   90.00
_cell.angle_beta   90.00
_cell.angle_gamma   90.00
#
_symmetry.space_group_name_H-M   'P 1'
#
loop_
_entity.id
_entity.type
_entity.pdbx_description
1 polymer ?
#
loop_
_entity_poly.entity_id
_entity_poly.type
_entity_poly.pdbx_seq_one_letter_code
_entity_poly.pdbx_strand_id
1 'polypeptide(L)'
;MSSLSKVLEDFKAGKLVVVTDDENRENEGDLIMLADKATTERIGFMVRHTSGVICGVISAETAHKLKLPLMVKRNEDNHTTAFTVTVDAIAGRTTGISAEERANTLRALANPKSEPTDFARPGHVFPLISATGGLHERRGHTEASIALCELTDSNKAAVLSELVNDDGSMMRGKQISDFATEHNLQIISIDELSRALPIKNSKVDSNFEWAELPLEKGNWKIATYLSPTGVEHAILKFASKTNIKPLVRIHSECLTGDIFGSKRCDCGLQLSQSMKLIKEAGSGLVIYLRDHEGRGIGLSEKIRAYALQDQGQDTVDANISLGQPVDDRSYEDAVEILRRLEIKELTLLTNNPEKI
;
A
#
# COMPACT_ATOMS: atom_id res chain seq x y z
N MET A 1 -1.23 -23.12 21.39
CA MET A 1 -0.38 -22.33 20.46
C MET A 1 0.99 -22.97 20.37
N SER A 2 1.58 -22.95 19.17
CA SER A 2 2.94 -23.47 18.96
C SER A 2 3.98 -22.48 19.49
N SER A 3 5.19 -22.94 19.80
CA SER A 3 6.27 -22.00 20.12
C SER A 3 6.66 -21.21 18.86
N LEU A 4 6.93 -19.92 19.01
CA LEU A 4 7.36 -19.06 17.91
C LEU A 4 8.52 -19.68 17.11
N SER A 5 9.53 -20.23 17.80
CA SER A 5 10.70 -20.85 17.15
C SER A 5 10.29 -21.99 16.20
N LYS A 6 9.30 -22.79 16.59
CA LYS A 6 8.82 -23.92 15.78
C LYS A 6 8.03 -23.44 14.56
N VAL A 7 7.22 -22.39 14.72
CA VAL A 7 6.52 -21.75 13.59
C VAL A 7 7.52 -21.22 12.56
N LEU A 8 8.54 -20.47 13.02
CA LEU A 8 9.56 -19.90 12.15
C LEU A 8 10.41 -20.97 11.44
N GLU A 9 10.75 -22.08 12.15
CA GLU A 9 11.45 -23.21 11.57
C GLU A 9 10.64 -23.85 10.43
N ASP A 10 9.36 -24.17 10.70
CA ASP A 10 8.47 -24.81 9.73
C ASP A 10 8.18 -23.87 8.54
N PHE A 11 7.95 -22.59 8.79
CA PHE A 11 7.74 -21.58 7.74
C PHE A 11 8.99 -21.43 6.85
N LYS A 12 10.19 -21.33 7.44
CA LYS A 12 11.46 -21.25 6.70
C LYS A 12 11.72 -22.50 5.84
N ALA A 13 11.30 -23.67 6.33
CA ALA A 13 11.35 -24.92 5.58
C ALA A 13 10.29 -24.98 4.46
N GLY A 14 9.46 -23.95 4.31
CA GLY A 14 8.42 -23.83 3.30
C GLY A 14 7.15 -24.62 3.64
N LYS A 15 6.96 -25.07 4.89
CA LYS A 15 5.70 -25.68 5.31
C LYS A 15 4.62 -24.61 5.47
N LEU A 16 3.37 -25.06 5.42
CA LEU A 16 2.22 -24.24 5.77
C LEU A 16 2.19 -24.01 7.29
N VAL A 17 1.85 -22.79 7.69
CA VAL A 17 1.54 -22.40 9.07
C VAL A 17 0.18 -21.72 9.09
N VAL A 18 -0.51 -21.79 10.23
CA VAL A 18 -1.77 -21.11 10.46
C VAL A 18 -1.49 -19.82 11.22
N VAL A 19 -1.97 -18.70 10.70
CA VAL A 19 -1.93 -17.41 11.40
C VAL A 19 -3.35 -16.98 11.72
N THR A 20 -3.60 -16.58 12.96
CA THR A 20 -4.91 -16.09 13.41
C THR A 20 -4.84 -14.62 13.75
N ASP A 21 -5.90 -13.89 13.46
CA ASP A 21 -6.06 -12.51 13.88
C ASP A 21 -6.89 -12.37 15.18
N ASP A 22 -7.11 -11.11 15.59
CA ASP A 22 -7.84 -10.81 16.82
C ASP A 22 -9.35 -11.06 16.65
N GLU A 23 -10.03 -11.51 17.73
CA GLU A 23 -11.49 -11.74 17.76
C GLU A 23 -12.29 -10.47 17.38
N ASN A 24 -11.73 -9.30 17.63
CA ASN A 24 -12.36 -8.01 17.34
C ASN A 24 -12.12 -7.52 15.90
N ARG A 25 -11.34 -8.24 15.07
CA ARG A 25 -11.07 -7.91 13.69
C ARG A 25 -11.91 -8.81 12.76
N GLU A 26 -11.35 -9.86 12.21
CA GLU A 26 -12.05 -10.83 11.35
C GLU A 26 -12.37 -12.12 12.14
N ASN A 27 -11.57 -12.42 13.16
CA ASN A 27 -11.61 -13.65 13.95
C ASN A 27 -11.47 -14.89 13.06
N GLU A 28 -10.51 -14.85 12.15
CA GLU A 28 -10.28 -15.85 11.13
C GLU A 28 -8.87 -16.41 11.21
N GLY A 29 -8.56 -17.40 10.41
CA GLY A 29 -7.24 -18.00 10.30
C GLY A 29 -6.87 -18.25 8.86
N ASP A 30 -5.64 -17.88 8.49
CA ASP A 30 -5.11 -18.10 7.16
C ASP A 30 -4.04 -19.17 7.16
N LEU A 31 -4.01 -20.00 6.10
CA LEU A 31 -2.84 -20.78 5.75
C LEU A 31 -1.82 -19.87 5.05
N ILE A 32 -0.60 -19.84 5.60
CA ILE A 32 0.47 -19.02 5.08
C ILE A 32 1.73 -19.85 4.83
N MET A 33 2.45 -19.56 3.74
CA MET A 33 3.76 -20.14 3.41
C MET A 33 4.62 -19.21 2.57
N LEU A 34 5.92 -19.52 2.45
CA LEU A 34 6.81 -18.82 1.53
C LEU A 34 6.42 -19.06 0.07
N ALA A 35 6.34 -17.99 -0.73
CA ALA A 35 5.94 -18.08 -2.14
C ALA A 35 7.00 -18.79 -3.00
N ASP A 36 8.29 -18.62 -2.74
CA ASP A 36 9.37 -19.30 -3.44
C ASP A 36 9.43 -20.82 -3.16
N LYS A 37 8.74 -21.28 -2.11
CA LYS A 37 8.60 -22.69 -1.72
C LYS A 37 7.25 -23.30 -2.10
N ALA A 38 6.42 -22.57 -2.88
CA ALA A 38 5.14 -23.08 -3.32
C ALA A 38 5.31 -24.33 -4.22
N THR A 39 4.61 -25.41 -3.87
CA THR A 39 4.56 -26.66 -4.65
C THR A 39 3.12 -26.98 -5.05
N THR A 40 2.95 -27.83 -6.05
CA THR A 40 1.63 -28.29 -6.48
C THR A 40 0.81 -28.88 -5.35
N GLU A 41 1.45 -29.69 -4.48
CA GLU A 41 0.78 -30.37 -3.37
C GLU A 41 0.30 -29.35 -2.32
N ARG A 42 1.14 -28.35 -1.97
CA ARG A 42 0.79 -27.35 -0.96
C ARG A 42 -0.30 -26.41 -1.45
N ILE A 43 -0.20 -25.96 -2.70
CA ILE A 43 -1.27 -25.14 -3.29
C ILE A 43 -2.55 -25.97 -3.48
N GLY A 44 -2.45 -27.24 -3.85
CA GLY A 44 -3.58 -28.16 -3.89
C GLY A 44 -4.24 -28.35 -2.51
N PHE A 45 -3.44 -28.41 -1.44
CA PHE A 45 -3.93 -28.46 -0.07
C PHE A 45 -4.65 -27.14 0.30
N MET A 46 -4.04 -25.98 0.00
CA MET A 46 -4.69 -24.69 0.25
C MET A 46 -6.03 -24.58 -0.49
N VAL A 47 -6.06 -24.89 -1.77
CA VAL A 47 -7.30 -24.85 -2.58
C VAL A 47 -8.41 -25.71 -1.97
N ARG A 48 -8.06 -26.84 -1.34
CA ARG A 48 -9.05 -27.76 -0.76
C ARG A 48 -9.61 -27.28 0.57
N HIS A 49 -8.80 -26.60 1.39
CA HIS A 49 -9.12 -26.31 2.79
C HIS A 49 -9.31 -24.82 3.08
N THR A 50 -9.25 -23.98 2.07
CA THR A 50 -9.40 -22.53 2.22
C THR A 50 -10.49 -22.01 1.27
N SER A 51 -10.73 -20.70 1.30
CA SER A 51 -11.64 -20.02 0.36
C SER A 51 -11.33 -20.31 -1.12
N GLY A 52 -10.13 -20.83 -1.41
CA GLY A 52 -9.65 -21.05 -2.77
C GLY A 52 -9.14 -19.79 -3.47
N VAL A 53 -9.30 -18.63 -2.84
CA VAL A 53 -8.71 -17.37 -3.29
C VAL A 53 -7.23 -17.36 -2.88
N ILE A 54 -6.38 -17.78 -3.79
CA ILE A 54 -4.93 -17.86 -3.53
C ILE A 54 -4.29 -16.51 -3.75
N CYS A 55 -3.82 -15.91 -2.67
CA CYS A 55 -3.19 -14.59 -2.66
C CYS A 55 -1.66 -14.71 -2.60
N GLY A 56 -0.98 -13.91 -3.42
CA GLY A 56 0.48 -13.77 -3.40
C GLY A 56 0.88 -12.45 -2.75
N VAL A 57 1.33 -12.47 -1.50
CA VAL A 57 1.73 -11.25 -0.79
C VAL A 57 3.11 -10.79 -1.27
N ILE A 58 3.22 -9.53 -1.64
CA ILE A 58 4.45 -8.90 -2.12
C ILE A 58 4.63 -7.50 -1.51
N SER A 59 5.83 -6.94 -1.60
CA SER A 59 6.10 -5.56 -1.22
C SER A 59 5.61 -4.57 -2.28
N ALA A 60 5.39 -3.31 -1.89
CA ALA A 60 5.08 -2.22 -2.82
C ALA A 60 6.15 -2.05 -3.91
N GLU A 61 7.44 -2.22 -3.56
CA GLU A 61 8.56 -2.19 -4.51
C GLU A 61 8.43 -3.29 -5.57
N THR A 62 8.11 -4.52 -5.15
CA THR A 62 7.89 -5.64 -6.09
C THR A 62 6.69 -5.39 -6.99
N ALA A 63 5.59 -4.90 -6.45
CA ALA A 63 4.41 -4.56 -7.24
C ALA A 63 4.71 -3.48 -8.29
N HIS A 64 5.45 -2.44 -7.91
CA HIS A 64 5.89 -1.39 -8.83
C HIS A 64 6.82 -1.93 -9.92
N LYS A 65 7.85 -2.70 -9.53
CA LYS A 65 8.79 -3.35 -10.46
C LYS A 65 8.05 -4.20 -11.49
N LEU A 66 7.09 -5.01 -11.04
CA LEU A 66 6.32 -5.91 -11.90
C LEU A 66 5.14 -5.22 -12.61
N LYS A 67 4.96 -3.89 -12.42
CA LYS A 67 3.86 -3.10 -12.98
C LYS A 67 2.49 -3.72 -12.68
N LEU A 68 2.25 -4.00 -11.39
CA LEU A 68 1.00 -4.55 -10.88
C LEU A 68 0.21 -3.40 -10.20
N PRO A 69 -0.67 -2.71 -10.93
CA PRO A 69 -1.50 -1.65 -10.36
C PRO A 69 -2.55 -2.25 -9.42
N LEU A 70 -3.08 -1.44 -8.51
CA LEU A 70 -4.24 -1.80 -7.71
C LEU A 70 -5.41 -2.20 -8.62
N MET A 71 -6.20 -3.18 -8.17
CA MET A 71 -7.35 -3.72 -8.89
C MET A 71 -8.43 -2.65 -9.09
N VAL A 72 -8.59 -1.75 -8.13
CA VAL A 72 -9.55 -0.65 -8.17
C VAL A 72 -8.86 0.65 -7.79
N LYS A 73 -9.34 1.78 -8.36
CA LYS A 73 -8.83 3.11 -8.01
C LYS A 73 -9.26 3.54 -6.61
N ARG A 74 -10.47 3.19 -6.21
CA ARG A 74 -11.02 3.43 -4.88
C ARG A 74 -11.25 2.09 -4.23
N ASN A 75 -10.56 1.87 -3.11
CA ASN A 75 -10.74 0.67 -2.31
C ASN A 75 -11.93 0.87 -1.36
N GLU A 76 -12.99 0.05 -1.53
CA GLU A 76 -14.19 0.08 -0.70
C GLU A 76 -14.21 -1.06 0.32
N ASP A 77 -13.10 -1.84 0.41
CA ASP A 77 -12.95 -2.87 1.42
C ASP A 77 -12.81 -2.27 2.82
N ASN A 78 -13.57 -2.80 3.78
CA ASN A 78 -13.56 -2.32 5.16
C ASN A 78 -12.18 -2.42 5.82
N HIS A 79 -11.35 -3.36 5.39
CA HIS A 79 -9.99 -3.59 5.89
C HIS A 79 -8.93 -2.98 4.99
N THR A 80 -9.33 -2.30 3.92
CA THR A 80 -8.45 -1.63 2.94
C THR A 80 -7.37 -2.54 2.36
N THR A 81 -7.70 -3.84 2.14
CA THR A 81 -6.76 -4.81 1.59
C THR A 81 -6.34 -4.42 0.18
N ALA A 82 -5.05 -4.23 -0.02
CA ALA A 82 -4.50 -3.69 -1.25
C ALA A 82 -4.34 -4.77 -2.35
N PHE A 83 -5.47 -5.19 -2.93
CA PHE A 83 -5.48 -6.10 -4.08
C PHE A 83 -4.92 -5.41 -5.33
N THR A 84 -4.05 -6.10 -6.04
CA THR A 84 -3.64 -5.70 -7.39
C THR A 84 -4.46 -6.43 -8.46
N VAL A 85 -4.26 -6.07 -9.74
CA VAL A 85 -4.76 -6.90 -10.85
C VAL A 85 -4.23 -8.33 -10.70
N THR A 86 -5.09 -9.32 -10.99
CA THR A 86 -4.72 -10.74 -10.92
C THR A 86 -3.73 -11.12 -12.02
N VAL A 87 -2.91 -12.14 -11.75
CA VAL A 87 -1.86 -12.55 -12.66
C VAL A 87 -1.73 -14.05 -12.79
N ASP A 88 -1.15 -14.50 -13.91
CA ASP A 88 -0.62 -15.85 -14.14
C ASP A 88 0.77 -15.74 -14.73
N ALA A 89 1.72 -16.57 -14.28
CA ALA A 89 2.99 -16.71 -14.97
C ALA A 89 2.77 -17.29 -16.39
N ILE A 90 3.44 -16.70 -17.40
CA ILE A 90 3.28 -17.12 -18.80
C ILE A 90 3.98 -18.45 -19.06
N ALA A 91 5.14 -18.66 -18.42
CA ALA A 91 5.94 -19.87 -18.64
C ALA A 91 5.21 -21.13 -18.16
N GLY A 92 4.98 -22.06 -19.07
CA GLY A 92 4.32 -23.34 -18.80
C GLY A 92 2.81 -23.25 -18.53
N ARG A 93 2.18 -22.10 -18.81
CA ARG A 93 0.74 -21.90 -18.59
C ARG A 93 -0.11 -22.57 -19.68
N THR A 94 -1.17 -23.24 -19.25
CA THR A 94 -2.30 -23.63 -20.10
C THR A 94 -3.50 -22.73 -19.80
N THR A 95 -4.25 -23.01 -18.72
CA THR A 95 -5.38 -22.18 -18.27
C THR A 95 -5.00 -21.25 -17.12
N GLY A 96 -3.97 -21.56 -16.33
CA GLY A 96 -3.51 -20.79 -15.17
C GLY A 96 -4.13 -21.22 -13.84
N ILE A 97 -5.26 -21.96 -13.84
CA ILE A 97 -6.06 -22.26 -12.64
C ILE A 97 -5.56 -23.47 -11.84
N SER A 98 -4.79 -24.39 -12.44
CA SER A 98 -4.33 -25.58 -11.73
C SER A 98 -3.44 -25.23 -10.54
N ALA A 99 -3.35 -26.13 -9.54
CA ALA A 99 -2.47 -25.93 -8.39
C ALA A 99 -0.99 -25.78 -8.82
N GLU A 100 -0.57 -26.50 -9.85
CA GLU A 100 0.78 -26.40 -10.42
C GLU A 100 1.02 -25.02 -11.01
N GLU A 101 0.12 -24.51 -11.85
CA GLU A 101 0.27 -23.23 -12.53
C GLU A 101 0.20 -22.05 -11.53
N ARG A 102 -0.67 -22.14 -10.52
CA ARG A 102 -0.69 -21.15 -9.44
C ARG A 102 0.59 -21.20 -8.61
N ALA A 103 1.13 -22.38 -8.30
CA ALA A 103 2.43 -22.50 -7.64
C ALA A 103 3.56 -21.89 -8.48
N ASN A 104 3.55 -22.08 -9.81
CA ASN A 104 4.50 -21.46 -10.74
C ASN A 104 4.40 -19.94 -10.69
N THR A 105 3.19 -19.40 -10.69
CA THR A 105 2.92 -17.95 -10.61
C THR A 105 3.42 -17.36 -9.30
N LEU A 106 3.19 -18.03 -8.16
CA LEU A 106 3.65 -17.60 -6.86
C LEU A 106 5.19 -17.59 -6.75
N ARG A 107 5.86 -18.62 -7.28
CA ARG A 107 7.33 -18.64 -7.35
C ARG A 107 7.87 -17.54 -8.28
N ALA A 108 7.18 -17.25 -9.36
CA ALA A 108 7.55 -16.15 -10.25
C ALA A 108 7.41 -14.79 -9.55
N LEU A 109 6.34 -14.55 -8.76
CA LEU A 109 6.17 -13.34 -7.96
C LEU A 109 7.29 -13.16 -6.91
N ALA A 110 7.79 -14.27 -6.35
CA ALA A 110 8.87 -14.27 -5.38
C ALA A 110 10.27 -14.13 -6.01
N ASN A 111 10.40 -14.31 -7.32
CA ASN A 111 11.69 -14.29 -7.99
C ASN A 111 12.16 -12.85 -8.25
N PRO A 112 13.29 -12.39 -7.65
CA PRO A 112 13.78 -11.03 -7.85
C PRO A 112 14.21 -10.72 -9.30
N LYS A 113 14.34 -11.75 -10.16
CA LYS A 113 14.67 -11.58 -11.58
C LYS A 113 13.45 -11.49 -12.50
N SER A 114 12.25 -11.70 -11.96
CA SER A 114 11.03 -11.59 -12.77
C SER A 114 10.81 -10.18 -13.29
N GLU A 115 10.27 -10.13 -14.52
CA GLU A 115 9.96 -8.90 -15.24
C GLU A 115 8.43 -8.80 -15.49
N PRO A 116 7.88 -7.63 -15.79
CA PRO A 116 6.45 -7.45 -16.06
C PRO A 116 5.93 -8.36 -17.19
N THR A 117 6.78 -8.69 -18.15
CA THR A 117 6.47 -9.54 -19.31
C THR A 117 6.35 -11.02 -18.98
N ASP A 118 6.76 -11.45 -17.78
CA ASP A 118 6.63 -12.84 -17.35
C ASP A 118 5.21 -13.18 -16.89
N PHE A 119 4.33 -12.16 -16.78
CA PHE A 119 2.98 -12.32 -16.26
C PHE A 119 1.92 -11.88 -17.26
N ALA A 120 0.89 -12.72 -17.42
CA ALA A 120 -0.36 -12.37 -18.07
C ALA A 120 -1.32 -11.71 -17.05
N ARG A 121 -2.14 -10.80 -17.53
CA ARG A 121 -3.17 -10.08 -16.79
C ARG A 121 -4.47 -10.07 -17.60
N PRO A 122 -5.63 -10.46 -17.05
CA PRO A 122 -5.82 -11.03 -15.70
C PRO A 122 -5.30 -12.47 -15.59
N GLY A 123 -5.28 -13.01 -14.37
CA GLY A 123 -4.90 -14.38 -14.06
C GLY A 123 -5.68 -14.93 -12.87
N HIS A 124 -5.15 -15.98 -12.23
CA HIS A 124 -5.81 -16.75 -11.18
C HIS A 124 -5.13 -16.63 -9.79
N VAL A 125 -4.03 -15.90 -9.72
CA VAL A 125 -3.39 -15.53 -8.44
C VAL A 125 -3.67 -14.06 -8.18
N PHE A 126 -3.98 -13.72 -6.92
CA PHE A 126 -4.33 -12.38 -6.47
C PHE A 126 -3.15 -11.78 -5.71
N PRO A 127 -2.30 -10.95 -6.32
CA PRO A 127 -1.25 -10.30 -5.57
C PRO A 127 -1.82 -9.25 -4.59
N LEU A 128 -1.28 -9.25 -3.35
CA LEU A 128 -1.59 -8.28 -2.31
C LEU A 128 -0.34 -7.47 -1.98
N ILE A 129 -0.50 -6.17 -1.85
CA ILE A 129 0.58 -5.29 -1.42
C ILE A 129 0.52 -5.15 0.10
N SER A 130 1.60 -5.53 0.79
CA SER A 130 1.71 -5.30 2.23
C SER A 130 1.95 -3.82 2.54
N ALA A 131 1.36 -3.32 3.63
CA ALA A 131 1.63 -1.99 4.16
C ALA A 131 3.13 -1.82 4.46
N THR A 132 3.68 -0.63 4.16
CA THR A 132 5.13 -0.36 4.28
C THR A 132 5.63 -0.46 5.72
N GLY A 133 4.80 -0.04 6.70
CA GLY A 133 5.08 -0.16 8.12
C GLY A 133 4.81 -1.57 8.70
N GLY A 134 4.37 -2.52 7.86
CA GLY A 134 4.09 -3.90 8.26
C GLY A 134 3.04 -3.99 9.37
N LEU A 135 3.20 -4.93 10.31
CA LEU A 135 2.27 -5.15 11.43
C LEU A 135 2.15 -3.96 12.39
N HIS A 136 3.07 -3.00 12.36
CA HIS A 136 2.96 -1.77 13.16
C HIS A 136 1.99 -0.76 12.55
N GLU A 137 1.75 -0.83 11.24
CA GLU A 137 0.82 0.03 10.51
C GLU A 137 -0.55 -0.66 10.35
N ARG A 138 -0.57 -1.91 9.91
CA ARG A 138 -1.80 -2.69 9.68
C ARG A 138 -1.67 -4.10 10.25
N ARG A 139 -2.54 -4.47 11.18
CA ARG A 139 -2.55 -5.77 11.86
C ARG A 139 -3.34 -6.82 11.09
N GLY A 140 -2.97 -7.07 9.82
CA GLY A 140 -3.63 -8.01 8.92
C GLY A 140 -2.77 -9.22 8.58
N HIS A 141 -3.40 -10.27 8.02
CA HIS A 141 -2.72 -11.49 7.55
C HIS A 141 -1.70 -11.19 6.44
N THR A 142 -1.95 -10.16 5.61
CA THR A 142 -1.01 -9.67 4.60
C THR A 142 0.31 -9.23 5.24
N GLU A 143 0.25 -8.37 6.25
CA GLU A 143 1.44 -7.89 6.97
C GLU A 143 2.09 -8.99 7.81
N ALA A 144 1.29 -9.89 8.41
CA ALA A 144 1.79 -11.05 9.14
C ALA A 144 2.60 -12.00 8.24
N SER A 145 2.20 -12.14 6.98
CA SER A 145 2.94 -12.92 5.98
C SER A 145 4.34 -12.36 5.74
N ILE A 146 4.47 -11.04 5.60
CA ILE A 146 5.77 -10.37 5.44
C ILE A 146 6.58 -10.39 6.74
N ALA A 147 5.92 -10.26 7.90
CA ALA A 147 6.58 -10.40 9.20
C ALA A 147 7.25 -11.77 9.37
N LEU A 148 6.57 -12.85 8.97
CA LEU A 148 7.15 -14.20 8.94
C LEU A 148 8.38 -14.29 8.00
N CYS A 149 8.31 -13.67 6.83
CA CYS A 149 9.46 -13.58 5.92
C CYS A 149 10.64 -12.83 6.58
N GLU A 150 10.38 -11.71 7.24
CA GLU A 150 11.41 -10.92 7.93
C GLU A 150 12.04 -11.67 9.11
N LEU A 151 11.23 -12.31 9.96
CA LEU A 151 11.70 -13.07 11.11
C LEU A 151 12.52 -14.32 10.71
N THR A 152 12.36 -14.81 9.49
CA THR A 152 13.08 -15.98 8.97
C THR A 152 14.22 -15.61 8.00
N ASP A 153 14.45 -14.31 7.77
CA ASP A 153 15.42 -13.81 6.77
C ASP A 153 15.21 -14.46 5.39
N SER A 154 13.94 -14.47 4.96
CA SER A 154 13.50 -15.06 3.69
C SER A 154 13.09 -13.96 2.71
N ASN A 155 12.90 -14.32 1.43
CA ASN A 155 12.35 -13.40 0.43
C ASN A 155 10.99 -12.85 0.89
N LYS A 156 10.77 -11.54 0.71
CA LYS A 156 9.53 -10.86 1.10
C LYS A 156 8.39 -11.16 0.11
N ALA A 157 8.10 -12.44 -0.05
CA ALA A 157 6.94 -12.91 -0.81
C ALA A 157 6.36 -14.16 -0.16
N ALA A 158 5.07 -14.14 0.11
CA ALA A 158 4.36 -15.23 0.76
C ALA A 158 3.06 -15.57 0.02
N VAL A 159 2.47 -16.69 0.38
CA VAL A 159 1.14 -17.10 -0.07
C VAL A 159 0.24 -17.11 1.14
N LEU A 160 -0.99 -16.64 0.99
CA LEU A 160 -2.03 -16.78 1.99
C LEU A 160 -3.38 -17.15 1.37
N SER A 161 -4.24 -17.78 2.18
CA SER A 161 -5.64 -17.99 1.87
C SER A 161 -6.39 -18.37 3.16
N GLU A 162 -7.63 -17.91 3.28
CA GLU A 162 -8.46 -18.01 4.49
C GLU A 162 -9.04 -19.42 4.67
N LEU A 163 -8.96 -19.97 5.90
CA LEU A 163 -9.52 -21.28 6.25
C LEU A 163 -11.05 -21.26 6.24
N VAL A 164 -11.64 -22.25 5.58
CA VAL A 164 -13.09 -22.46 5.51
C VAL A 164 -13.49 -23.86 5.93
N ASN A 165 -14.69 -24.00 6.48
CA ASN A 165 -15.34 -25.29 6.70
C ASN A 165 -15.82 -25.90 5.37
N ASP A 166 -16.15 -27.20 5.39
CA ASP A 166 -16.64 -27.91 4.19
C ASP A 166 -17.95 -27.32 3.61
N ASP A 167 -18.72 -26.63 4.43
CA ASP A 167 -19.94 -25.92 4.02
C ASP A 167 -19.67 -24.53 3.44
N GLY A 168 -18.41 -24.11 3.38
CA GLY A 168 -17.97 -22.80 2.88
C GLY A 168 -18.03 -21.68 3.91
N SER A 169 -18.44 -21.93 5.15
CA SER A 169 -18.37 -20.94 6.22
C SER A 169 -16.93 -20.77 6.71
N MET A 170 -16.61 -19.56 7.24
CA MET A 170 -15.27 -19.27 7.77
C MET A 170 -14.98 -20.09 9.03
N MET A 171 -13.79 -20.69 9.11
CA MET A 171 -13.33 -21.32 10.34
C MET A 171 -12.99 -20.27 11.39
N ARG A 172 -13.38 -20.52 12.67
CA ARG A 172 -13.14 -19.59 13.78
C ARG A 172 -12.79 -20.29 15.07
N GLY A 173 -11.99 -19.64 15.88
CA GLY A 173 -11.69 -20.08 17.26
C GLY A 173 -11.21 -21.53 17.33
N LYS A 174 -12.03 -22.40 17.99
CA LYS A 174 -11.68 -23.82 18.17
C LYS A 174 -11.56 -24.61 16.87
N GLN A 175 -12.34 -24.29 15.84
CA GLN A 175 -12.27 -24.98 14.55
C GLN A 175 -10.88 -24.84 13.92
N ILE A 176 -10.27 -23.65 13.99
CA ILE A 176 -8.92 -23.39 13.47
C ILE A 176 -7.87 -24.23 14.24
N SER A 177 -7.98 -24.30 15.57
CA SER A 177 -7.05 -25.09 16.39
C SER A 177 -7.20 -26.61 16.20
N ASP A 178 -8.43 -27.09 15.99
CA ASP A 178 -8.70 -28.48 15.67
C ASP A 178 -8.13 -28.83 14.29
N PHE A 179 -8.35 -27.99 13.28
CA PHE A 179 -7.78 -28.13 11.94
C PHE A 179 -6.24 -28.16 11.97
N ALA A 180 -5.61 -27.21 12.67
CA ALA A 180 -4.16 -27.18 12.81
C ALA A 180 -3.61 -28.46 13.47
N THR A 181 -4.32 -28.99 14.45
CA THR A 181 -3.96 -30.25 15.14
C THR A 181 -4.11 -31.47 14.21
N GLU A 182 -5.22 -31.59 13.51
CA GLU A 182 -5.50 -32.67 12.56
C GLU A 182 -4.44 -32.75 11.44
N HIS A 183 -4.04 -31.59 10.92
CA HIS A 183 -3.07 -31.53 9.83
C HIS A 183 -1.62 -31.31 10.28
N ASN A 184 -1.35 -31.38 11.60
CA ASN A 184 -0.03 -31.18 12.19
C ASN A 184 0.63 -29.86 11.75
N LEU A 185 -0.15 -28.77 11.72
CA LEU A 185 0.30 -27.43 11.38
C LEU A 185 0.61 -26.62 12.65
N GLN A 186 1.62 -25.78 12.55
CA GLN A 186 1.89 -24.81 13.61
C GLN A 186 0.91 -23.64 13.51
N ILE A 187 0.49 -23.11 14.66
CA ILE A 187 -0.45 -21.99 14.78
C ILE A 187 0.16 -20.85 15.60
N ILE A 188 0.02 -19.64 15.14
CA ILE A 188 0.48 -18.41 15.79
C ILE A 188 -0.51 -17.27 15.55
N SER A 189 -0.62 -16.35 16.51
CA SER A 189 -1.45 -15.16 16.35
C SER A 189 -0.65 -13.98 15.77
N ILE A 190 -1.34 -13.05 15.11
CA ILE A 190 -0.77 -11.78 14.67
C ILE A 190 -0.18 -10.99 15.85
N ASP A 191 -0.81 -11.10 17.03
CA ASP A 191 -0.33 -10.43 18.24
C ASP A 191 1.03 -10.98 18.71
N GLU A 192 1.22 -12.31 18.68
CA GLU A 192 2.52 -12.93 18.98
C GLU A 192 3.60 -12.55 17.97
N LEU A 193 3.26 -12.52 16.67
CA LEU A 193 4.18 -12.07 15.62
C LEU A 193 4.57 -10.59 15.79
N SER A 194 3.60 -9.74 16.11
CA SER A 194 3.85 -8.31 16.34
C SER A 194 4.81 -8.06 17.49
N ARG A 195 4.67 -8.83 18.59
CA ARG A 195 5.60 -8.77 19.74
C ARG A 195 6.99 -9.31 19.44
N ALA A 196 7.10 -10.26 18.51
CA ALA A 196 8.37 -10.87 18.13
C ALA A 196 9.18 -10.01 17.16
N LEU A 197 8.52 -9.12 16.43
CA LEU A 197 9.22 -8.20 15.55
C LEU A 197 10.10 -7.27 16.39
N PRO A 198 11.37 -7.07 16.00
CA PRO A 198 12.18 -6.03 16.61
C PRO A 198 11.40 -4.72 16.50
N ILE A 199 11.32 -3.97 17.60
CA ILE A 199 10.91 -2.56 17.51
C ILE A 199 11.91 -1.98 16.51
N LYS A 200 11.50 -1.91 15.26
CA LYS A 200 12.26 -1.16 14.28
C LYS A 200 12.22 0.28 14.84
N ASN A 201 13.26 0.67 15.57
CA ASN A 201 13.79 2.00 15.37
C ASN A 201 14.12 2.02 13.87
N SER A 202 13.08 2.19 13.08
CA SER A 202 13.22 2.25 11.64
C SER A 202 14.16 3.41 11.41
N LYS A 203 15.42 3.09 11.11
CA LYS A 203 16.09 3.92 10.12
C LYS A 203 15.19 3.77 8.91
N VAL A 204 14.15 4.57 8.91
CA VAL A 204 13.30 4.83 7.76
C VAL A 204 14.31 5.08 6.67
N ASP A 205 14.20 4.35 5.57
CA ASP A 205 15.06 4.61 4.43
C ASP A 205 14.82 6.05 4.02
N SER A 206 15.59 6.96 4.65
CA SER A 206 15.50 8.41 4.50
C SER A 206 16.17 8.85 3.20
N ASN A 207 16.55 7.88 2.36
CA ASN A 207 17.26 8.11 1.13
C ASN A 207 16.30 8.48 0.00
N PHE A 208 15.75 9.68 0.10
CA PHE A 208 15.23 10.33 -1.08
C PHE A 208 16.38 10.66 -2.04
N GLU A 209 16.29 10.24 -3.28
CA GLU A 209 17.20 10.69 -4.33
C GLU A 209 16.84 12.13 -4.71
N TRP A 210 17.72 13.06 -4.36
CA TRP A 210 17.50 14.48 -4.60
C TRP A 210 18.21 14.96 -5.85
N ALA A 211 17.44 15.54 -6.78
CA ALA A 211 17.97 16.27 -7.93
C ALA A 211 17.90 17.79 -7.71
N GLU A 212 18.82 18.54 -8.31
CA GLU A 212 18.71 20.00 -8.35
C GLU A 212 17.58 20.42 -9.30
N LEU A 213 16.77 21.36 -8.83
CA LEU A 213 15.66 21.93 -9.59
C LEU A 213 15.82 23.47 -9.63
N PRO A 214 16.53 24.00 -10.62
CA PRO A 214 16.66 25.44 -10.79
C PRO A 214 15.32 26.03 -11.26
N LEU A 215 14.75 26.91 -10.46
CA LEU A 215 13.52 27.63 -10.75
C LEU A 215 13.78 29.15 -10.75
N GLU A 216 12.94 29.93 -11.42
CA GLU A 216 12.98 31.41 -11.32
C GLU A 216 12.90 31.87 -9.85
N LYS A 217 12.21 31.10 -9.01
CA LYS A 217 12.09 31.35 -7.57
C LYS A 217 13.26 30.85 -6.71
N GLY A 218 14.39 30.45 -7.32
CA GLY A 218 15.59 30.00 -6.62
C GLY A 218 15.94 28.55 -6.91
N ASN A 219 17.07 28.09 -6.35
CA ASN A 219 17.52 26.71 -6.51
C ASN A 219 16.85 25.84 -5.47
N TRP A 220 15.99 24.97 -5.92
CA TRP A 220 15.29 23.96 -5.14
C TRP A 220 15.91 22.59 -5.41
N LYS A 221 15.63 21.66 -4.53
CA LYS A 221 15.85 20.24 -4.79
C LYS A 221 14.50 19.55 -4.92
N ILE A 222 14.45 18.54 -5.77
CA ILE A 222 13.26 17.70 -5.96
C ILE A 222 13.60 16.25 -5.70
N ALA A 223 12.66 15.54 -5.08
CA ALA A 223 12.67 14.09 -4.94
C ALA A 223 11.26 13.56 -5.19
N THR A 224 11.11 12.25 -5.34
CA THR A 224 9.83 11.58 -5.43
C THR A 224 9.62 10.63 -4.25
N TYR A 225 8.36 10.44 -3.90
CA TYR A 225 7.88 9.41 -2.98
C TYR A 225 6.86 8.55 -3.69
N LEU A 226 7.11 7.25 -3.75
CA LEU A 226 6.15 6.28 -4.25
C LEU A 226 5.30 5.80 -3.06
N SER A 227 4.00 6.07 -3.13
CA SER A 227 3.05 5.61 -2.13
C SER A 227 2.82 4.10 -2.21
N PRO A 228 2.30 3.46 -1.15
CA PRO A 228 1.87 2.07 -1.20
C PRO A 228 0.82 1.79 -2.27
N THR A 229 0.03 2.80 -2.65
CA THR A 229 -0.98 2.71 -3.72
C THR A 229 -0.41 2.88 -5.12
N GLY A 230 0.91 3.10 -5.25
CA GLY A 230 1.58 3.27 -6.55
C GLY A 230 1.53 4.70 -7.11
N VAL A 231 1.08 5.68 -6.32
CA VAL A 231 1.09 7.09 -6.70
C VAL A 231 2.46 7.70 -6.41
N GLU A 232 3.07 8.36 -7.40
CA GLU A 232 4.31 9.10 -7.21
C GLU A 232 4.02 10.54 -6.82
N HIS A 233 4.37 10.93 -5.59
CA HIS A 233 4.31 12.30 -5.10
C HIS A 233 5.62 13.03 -5.33
N ALA A 234 5.57 14.36 -5.48
CA ALA A 234 6.77 15.18 -5.60
C ALA A 234 7.06 15.94 -4.28
N ILE A 235 8.33 15.97 -3.91
CA ILE A 235 8.81 16.69 -2.73
C ILE A 235 9.81 17.75 -3.20
N LEU A 236 9.51 19.02 -3.00
CA LEU A 236 10.42 20.11 -3.27
C LEU A 236 11.01 20.63 -1.97
N LYS A 237 12.32 20.78 -1.91
CA LYS A 237 13.05 21.27 -0.74
C LYS A 237 13.83 22.51 -1.07
N PHE A 238 13.69 23.52 -0.21
CA PHE A 238 14.54 24.71 -0.22
C PHE A 238 15.30 24.79 1.10
N ALA A 239 16.62 24.91 1.05
CA ALA A 239 17.45 25.00 2.26
C ALA A 239 18.66 25.91 1.97
N SER A 240 18.56 27.16 2.38
CA SER A 240 19.68 28.13 2.41
C SER A 240 20.19 28.40 3.82
N LYS A 241 19.45 27.99 4.85
CA LYS A 241 19.78 28.13 6.27
C LYS A 241 19.63 26.79 6.98
N THR A 242 20.48 26.55 7.95
CA THR A 242 20.47 25.35 8.82
C THR A 242 19.86 25.70 10.18
N ASN A 243 19.36 24.69 10.88
CA ASN A 243 18.80 24.78 12.25
C ASN A 243 17.60 25.72 12.40
N ILE A 244 16.75 25.80 11.39
CA ILE A 244 15.49 26.55 11.42
C ILE A 244 14.34 25.56 11.27
N LYS A 245 13.29 25.72 12.08
CA LYS A 245 12.03 24.99 11.93
C LYS A 245 11.48 25.21 10.50
N PRO A 246 11.32 24.15 9.68
CA PRO A 246 10.96 24.32 8.28
C PRO A 246 9.52 24.81 8.10
N LEU A 247 9.29 25.65 7.12
CA LEU A 247 7.95 25.92 6.59
C LEU A 247 7.55 24.79 5.65
N VAL A 248 6.37 24.22 5.84
CA VAL A 248 5.89 23.11 5.03
C VAL A 248 4.55 23.46 4.39
N ARG A 249 4.45 23.24 3.10
CA ARG A 249 3.19 23.24 2.36
C ARG A 249 2.86 21.83 1.91
N ILE A 250 1.75 21.29 2.38
CA ILE A 250 1.12 20.10 1.80
C ILE A 250 0.14 20.61 0.74
N HIS A 251 0.50 20.40 -0.54
CA HIS A 251 -0.26 20.90 -1.68
C HIS A 251 -0.95 19.75 -2.41
N SER A 252 -2.28 19.82 -2.49
CA SER A 252 -3.07 18.87 -3.27
C SER A 252 -3.06 19.28 -4.74
N GLU A 253 -2.75 18.36 -5.64
CA GLU A 253 -2.73 18.55 -7.10
C GLU A 253 -3.98 19.25 -7.61
N CYS A 254 -3.79 20.25 -8.46
CA CYS A 254 -4.84 20.95 -9.15
C CYS A 254 -4.37 21.41 -10.53
N LEU A 255 -4.48 20.56 -11.55
CA LEU A 255 -3.98 20.83 -12.89
C LEU A 255 -4.45 22.19 -13.43
N THR A 256 -5.74 22.49 -13.27
CA THR A 256 -6.31 23.73 -13.80
C THR A 256 -5.80 24.98 -13.09
N GLY A 257 -5.57 24.91 -11.77
CA GLY A 257 -5.04 26.03 -10.98
C GLY A 257 -3.54 26.15 -11.09
N ASP A 258 -2.81 25.03 -10.93
CA ASP A 258 -1.36 25.03 -10.80
C ASP A 258 -0.64 25.25 -12.14
N ILE A 259 -1.18 24.67 -13.24
CA ILE A 259 -0.56 24.71 -14.56
C ILE A 259 -1.21 25.76 -15.45
N PHE A 260 -2.55 25.79 -15.51
CA PHE A 260 -3.26 26.68 -16.44
C PHE A 260 -3.66 28.04 -15.83
N GLY A 261 -3.41 28.24 -14.53
CA GLY A 261 -3.73 29.49 -13.83
C GLY A 261 -5.22 29.83 -13.81
N SER A 262 -6.08 28.80 -13.74
CA SER A 262 -7.52 28.97 -13.67
C SER A 262 -7.93 29.83 -12.47
N LYS A 263 -8.84 30.79 -12.70
CA LYS A 263 -9.40 31.64 -11.66
C LYS A 263 -10.59 31.01 -10.93
N ARG A 264 -10.96 29.76 -11.24
CA ARG A 264 -12.00 29.03 -10.53
C ARG A 264 -11.57 28.55 -9.13
N CYS A 265 -10.26 28.53 -8.86
CA CYS A 265 -9.69 28.22 -7.57
C CYS A 265 -8.44 29.08 -7.33
N ASP A 266 -7.95 29.06 -6.11
CA ASP A 266 -6.74 29.76 -5.68
C ASP A 266 -5.50 28.85 -5.55
N CYS A 267 -5.58 27.59 -6.02
CA CYS A 267 -4.54 26.56 -5.84
C CYS A 267 -3.17 27.01 -6.35
N GLY A 268 -3.08 27.45 -7.61
CA GLY A 268 -1.83 27.91 -8.19
C GLY A 268 -1.25 29.15 -7.48
N LEU A 269 -2.12 30.06 -7.02
CA LEU A 269 -1.72 31.20 -6.22
C LEU A 269 -1.16 30.76 -4.86
N GLN A 270 -1.84 29.83 -4.16
CA GLN A 270 -1.39 29.28 -2.89
C GLN A 270 -0.04 28.56 -3.04
N LEU A 271 0.17 27.77 -4.09
CA LEU A 271 1.44 27.12 -4.38
C LEU A 271 2.55 28.16 -4.57
N SER A 272 2.30 29.15 -5.45
CA SER A 272 3.26 30.19 -5.74
C SER A 272 3.65 31.02 -4.51
N GLN A 273 2.66 31.39 -3.70
CA GLN A 273 2.91 32.15 -2.44
C GLN A 273 3.65 31.30 -1.42
N SER A 274 3.30 30.03 -1.26
CA SER A 274 3.99 29.11 -0.33
C SER A 274 5.46 28.96 -0.70
N MET A 275 5.78 28.77 -1.97
CA MET A 275 7.17 28.71 -2.44
C MET A 275 7.93 30.00 -2.18
N LYS A 276 7.28 31.17 -2.34
CA LYS A 276 7.89 32.46 -2.02
C LYS A 276 8.20 32.57 -0.53
N LEU A 277 7.23 32.27 0.34
CA LEU A 277 7.39 32.31 1.80
C LEU A 277 8.49 31.36 2.29
N ILE A 278 8.55 30.14 1.76
CA ILE A 278 9.59 29.16 2.09
C ILE A 278 10.98 29.69 1.71
N LYS A 279 11.11 30.30 0.54
CA LYS A 279 12.37 30.91 0.09
C LYS A 279 12.78 32.07 1.01
N GLU A 280 11.86 32.95 1.39
CA GLU A 280 12.09 34.08 2.29
C GLU A 280 12.50 33.59 3.70
N ALA A 281 11.86 32.55 4.20
CA ALA A 281 12.23 31.92 5.47
C ALA A 281 13.62 31.26 5.41
N GLY A 282 14.04 30.77 4.24
CA GLY A 282 15.34 30.15 4.00
C GLY A 282 15.38 28.63 4.27
N SER A 283 14.28 28.03 4.71
CA SER A 283 14.17 26.58 4.91
C SER A 283 12.72 26.13 4.83
N GLY A 284 12.44 25.08 4.04
CA GLY A 284 11.12 24.47 4.01
C GLY A 284 10.94 23.49 2.86
N LEU A 285 9.70 23.00 2.77
CA LEU A 285 9.28 21.95 1.87
C LEU A 285 7.95 22.28 1.22
N VAL A 286 7.76 21.83 -0.02
CA VAL A 286 6.46 21.63 -0.64
C VAL A 286 6.31 20.13 -0.89
N ILE A 287 5.30 19.52 -0.27
CA ILE A 287 4.86 18.15 -0.56
C ILE A 287 3.70 18.27 -1.53
N TYR A 288 3.92 17.91 -2.79
CA TYR A 288 2.92 17.96 -3.85
C TYR A 288 2.27 16.60 -4.00
N LEU A 289 1.04 16.47 -3.45
CA LEU A 289 0.28 15.23 -3.47
C LEU A 289 -0.46 15.11 -4.80
N ARG A 290 -0.09 14.10 -5.56
CA ARG A 290 -0.78 13.71 -6.80
C ARG A 290 -1.98 12.83 -6.45
N ASP A 291 -2.85 12.62 -7.43
CA ASP A 291 -4.14 11.91 -7.28
C ASP A 291 -5.15 12.62 -6.34
N HIS A 292 -4.91 13.93 -6.07
CA HIS A 292 -5.80 14.80 -5.30
C HIS A 292 -6.64 15.73 -6.17
N GLU A 293 -6.60 15.56 -7.50
CA GLU A 293 -7.32 16.40 -8.43
C GLU A 293 -8.83 16.39 -8.15
N GLY A 294 -9.45 17.58 -8.14
CA GLY A 294 -10.88 17.70 -7.86
C GLY A 294 -11.28 17.27 -6.46
N ARG A 295 -10.40 17.33 -5.46
CA ARG A 295 -10.56 16.75 -4.11
C ARG A 295 -10.61 15.22 -4.11
N GLY A 296 -9.80 14.59 -4.98
CA GLY A 296 -9.71 13.13 -5.09
C GLY A 296 -10.64 12.50 -6.11
N ILE A 297 -11.61 13.23 -6.69
CA ILE A 297 -12.54 12.67 -7.68
C ILE A 297 -11.93 12.54 -9.09
N GLY A 298 -10.75 13.11 -9.30
CA GLY A 298 -10.04 13.08 -10.56
C GLY A 298 -10.44 14.19 -11.54
N LEU A 299 -9.62 14.39 -12.58
CA LEU A 299 -9.76 15.51 -13.54
C LEU A 299 -11.07 15.44 -14.33
N SER A 300 -11.48 14.26 -14.80
CA SER A 300 -12.68 14.11 -15.61
C SER A 300 -13.94 14.53 -14.85
N GLU A 301 -14.11 14.04 -13.62
CA GLU A 301 -15.26 14.39 -12.78
C GLU A 301 -15.22 15.85 -12.35
N LYS A 302 -14.05 16.40 -12.08
CA LYS A 302 -13.87 17.83 -11.83
C LYS A 302 -14.36 18.69 -13.02
N ILE A 303 -14.05 18.32 -14.26
CA ILE A 303 -14.51 19.06 -15.44
C ILE A 303 -16.03 18.92 -15.61
N ARG A 304 -16.62 17.75 -15.32
CA ARG A 304 -18.07 17.58 -15.27
C ARG A 304 -18.72 18.47 -14.20
N ALA A 305 -18.13 18.50 -12.99
CA ALA A 305 -18.58 19.41 -11.94
C ALA A 305 -18.50 20.89 -12.38
N TYR A 306 -17.47 21.29 -13.07
CA TYR A 306 -17.37 22.64 -13.65
C TYR A 306 -18.51 22.94 -14.63
N ALA A 307 -18.88 21.98 -15.47
CA ALA A 307 -20.00 22.18 -16.41
C ALA A 307 -21.35 22.34 -15.69
N LEU A 308 -21.55 21.65 -14.56
CA LEU A 308 -22.73 21.84 -13.71
C LEU A 308 -22.72 23.18 -12.97
N GLN A 309 -21.55 23.62 -12.51
CA GLN A 309 -21.37 24.96 -11.92
C GLN A 309 -21.67 26.09 -12.92
N ASP A 310 -21.33 25.93 -14.19
CA ASP A 310 -21.67 26.87 -15.25
C ASP A 310 -23.21 26.97 -15.47
N GLN A 311 -23.97 25.96 -15.02
CA GLN A 311 -25.42 25.92 -15.01
C GLN A 311 -26.04 26.43 -13.70
N GLY A 312 -25.22 26.91 -12.74
CA GLY A 312 -25.65 27.55 -11.51
C GLY A 312 -25.61 26.67 -10.25
N GLN A 313 -25.07 25.45 -10.30
CA GLN A 313 -24.85 24.64 -9.09
C GLN A 313 -23.63 25.15 -8.31
N ASP A 314 -23.62 24.96 -7.00
CA ASP A 314 -22.39 25.17 -6.22
C ASP A 314 -21.47 23.93 -6.30
N THR A 315 -20.25 24.03 -5.71
CA THR A 315 -19.27 22.95 -5.80
C THR A 315 -19.71 21.65 -5.09
N VAL A 316 -20.46 21.78 -3.99
CA VAL A 316 -20.94 20.62 -3.20
C VAL A 316 -22.06 19.93 -3.94
N ASP A 317 -23.06 20.72 -4.39
CA ASP A 317 -24.21 20.23 -5.14
C ASP A 317 -23.79 19.58 -6.46
N ALA A 318 -22.80 20.14 -7.17
CA ALA A 318 -22.28 19.55 -8.39
C ALA A 318 -21.63 18.17 -8.15
N ASN A 319 -20.84 18.01 -7.07
CA ASN A 319 -20.26 16.72 -6.75
C ASN A 319 -21.34 15.68 -6.34
N ILE A 320 -22.28 16.07 -5.51
CA ILE A 320 -23.39 15.19 -5.10
C ILE A 320 -24.22 14.75 -6.31
N SER A 321 -24.51 15.67 -7.23
CA SER A 321 -25.26 15.37 -8.47
C SER A 321 -24.52 14.35 -9.37
N LEU A 322 -23.21 14.28 -9.27
CA LEU A 322 -22.36 13.31 -9.98
C LEU A 322 -22.15 12.00 -9.19
N GLY A 323 -22.76 11.85 -8.00
CA GLY A 323 -22.55 10.70 -7.12
C GLY A 323 -21.15 10.63 -6.53
N GLN A 324 -20.45 11.77 -6.47
CA GLN A 324 -19.06 11.85 -5.97
C GLN A 324 -19.02 12.36 -4.52
N PRO A 325 -18.04 11.94 -3.71
CA PRO A 325 -17.85 12.50 -2.38
C PRO A 325 -17.49 13.99 -2.46
N VAL A 326 -17.75 14.71 -1.39
CA VAL A 326 -17.39 16.13 -1.27
C VAL A 326 -15.87 16.30 -1.18
N ASP A 327 -15.19 15.38 -0.50
CA ASP A 327 -13.73 15.31 -0.37
C ASP A 327 -13.32 13.86 -0.14
N ASP A 328 -12.41 13.34 -0.98
CA ASP A 328 -11.91 11.95 -0.95
C ASP A 328 -10.38 11.92 -0.75
N ARG A 329 -9.78 13.04 -0.33
CA ARG A 329 -8.32 13.13 -0.15
C ARG A 329 -7.89 12.50 1.15
N SER A 330 -6.78 11.73 1.09
CA SER A 330 -6.01 11.30 2.26
C SER A 330 -4.70 12.07 2.35
N TYR A 331 -4.25 12.37 3.58
CA TYR A 331 -2.98 13.05 3.83
C TYR A 331 -1.94 12.12 4.48
N GLU A 332 -2.20 10.82 4.54
CA GLU A 332 -1.30 9.81 5.14
C GLU A 332 0.07 9.78 4.46
N ASP A 333 0.10 9.90 3.14
CA ASP A 333 1.36 9.97 2.39
C ASP A 333 2.21 11.20 2.76
N ALA A 334 1.57 12.33 3.06
CA ALA A 334 2.30 13.51 3.54
C ALA A 334 2.91 13.29 4.93
N VAL A 335 2.20 12.60 5.81
CA VAL A 335 2.70 12.22 7.14
C VAL A 335 3.90 11.28 7.00
N GLU A 336 3.79 10.27 6.14
CA GLU A 336 4.88 9.32 5.88
C GLU A 336 6.12 10.00 5.27
N ILE A 337 5.93 10.92 4.33
CA ILE A 337 7.02 11.72 3.77
C ILE A 337 7.72 12.53 4.86
N LEU A 338 6.97 13.21 5.73
CA LEU A 338 7.54 13.99 6.84
C LEU A 338 8.29 13.11 7.83
N ARG A 339 7.77 11.91 8.12
CA ARG A 339 8.39 10.93 8.98
C ARG A 339 9.73 10.44 8.39
N ARG A 340 9.76 10.13 7.09
CA ARG A 340 10.99 9.72 6.38
C ARG A 340 12.03 10.83 6.29
N LEU A 341 11.61 12.08 6.26
CA LEU A 341 12.50 13.24 6.32
C LEU A 341 12.94 13.58 7.75
N GLU A 342 12.53 12.80 8.75
CA GLU A 342 12.83 12.99 10.18
C GLU A 342 12.42 14.38 10.71
N ILE A 343 11.37 14.98 10.12
CA ILE A 343 10.87 16.29 10.51
C ILE A 343 9.91 16.13 11.68
N LYS A 344 10.39 16.42 12.88
CA LYS A 344 9.61 16.32 14.14
C LYS A 344 8.81 17.59 14.45
N GLU A 345 9.27 18.73 13.97
CA GLU A 345 8.64 20.03 14.18
C GLU A 345 8.62 20.82 12.88
N LEU A 346 7.47 21.39 12.55
CA LEU A 346 7.30 22.20 11.35
C LEU A 346 6.32 23.35 11.58
N THR A 347 6.34 24.34 10.71
CA THR A 347 5.27 25.34 10.59
C THR A 347 4.50 25.03 9.30
N LEU A 348 3.21 24.64 9.45
CA LEU A 348 2.38 24.26 8.32
C LEU A 348 1.73 25.49 7.68
N LEU A 349 1.88 25.61 6.37
CA LEU A 349 1.20 26.61 5.53
C LEU A 349 -0.11 25.99 5.02
N THR A 350 -1.21 26.23 5.72
CA THR A 350 -2.53 25.68 5.35
C THR A 350 -3.67 26.63 5.73
N ASN A 351 -4.77 26.53 5.01
CA ASN A 351 -6.08 27.06 5.37
C ASN A 351 -7.12 25.94 5.51
N ASN A 352 -6.71 24.67 5.41
CA ASN A 352 -7.57 23.51 5.61
C ASN A 352 -7.30 22.91 7.00
N PRO A 353 -8.29 22.88 7.91
CA PRO A 353 -8.13 22.29 9.25
C PRO A 353 -7.85 20.79 9.24
N GLU A 354 -8.28 20.04 8.22
CA GLU A 354 -8.02 18.60 8.10
C GLU A 354 -6.53 18.25 7.88
N LYS A 355 -5.69 19.25 7.63
CA LYS A 355 -4.23 19.08 7.50
C LYS A 355 -3.48 19.31 8.82
N ILE A 356 -4.17 19.65 9.89
CA ILE A 356 -3.62 19.91 11.22
C ILE A 356 -3.79 18.69 12.10
#